data_cf823187c519b888e6ca1b75d81380a9
#
_entry.id   cf823187c519b888e6ca1b75d81380a9
#
_cell.length_a   1.000
_cell.length_b   1.000
_cell.length_c   1.000
_cell.angle_alpha   90.00
_cell.angle_beta   90.00
_cell.angle_gamma   90.00
#
_symmetry.space_group_name_H-M   'P 1'
#
loop_
_entity.id
_entity.type
_entity.pdbx_description
1 polymer ?
#
loop_
_entity_poly.entity_id
_entity_poly.type
_entity_poly.pdbx_seq_one_letter_code
_entity_poly.pdbx_strand_id
1 'polypeptide(L)'
;IMKSLPEQTVTVTSFSNCFSDTLFKHLDFLKYHQILNAIIETNVSVERLAEFKLASNRQQRPLFAFWQAHFKLSHEEAFDLYLTILYHAVYLYDRVAYSDKYRQAMQLAGLHINEIDFSEKLNAFIELHLRKQNKNTAHTIQSAHP
;
A
#
# COMPACT_ATOMS: atom_id res chain seq x y z
N ILE A 1 7.31 -7.97 -6.79
CA ILE A 1 6.92 -8.35 -5.42
C ILE A 1 6.66 -9.85 -5.36
N MET A 2 5.85 -10.41 -6.26
CA MET A 2 5.45 -11.84 -6.23
C MET A 2 6.58 -12.83 -6.53
N LYS A 3 7.61 -12.45 -7.28
CA LYS A 3 8.77 -13.31 -7.59
C LYS A 3 9.73 -13.53 -6.41
N SER A 4 9.58 -12.78 -5.33
CA SER A 4 10.48 -12.82 -4.17
C SER A 4 9.95 -13.67 -3.01
N LEU A 5 8.69 -14.14 -3.09
CA LEU A 5 8.10 -14.99 -2.05
C LEU A 5 8.41 -16.46 -2.39
N PRO A 6 9.05 -17.21 -1.47
CA PRO A 6 9.23 -18.66 -1.63
C PRO A 6 7.86 -19.36 -1.63
N GLU A 7 7.77 -20.53 -2.29
CA GLU A 7 6.56 -21.38 -2.31
C GLU A 7 6.11 -21.89 -0.92
N GLN A 8 6.84 -21.55 0.14
CA GLN A 8 6.47 -21.87 1.52
C GLN A 8 5.22 -21.09 1.93
N THR A 9 4.46 -21.63 2.87
CA THR A 9 3.20 -21.07 3.38
C THR A 9 3.32 -19.57 3.63
N VAL A 10 2.64 -18.77 2.80
CA VAL A 10 2.65 -17.31 2.93
C VAL A 10 1.83 -16.92 4.14
N THR A 11 2.48 -16.32 5.13
CA THR A 11 1.81 -15.76 6.31
C THR A 11 1.55 -14.27 6.13
N VAL A 12 0.63 -13.72 6.90
CA VAL A 12 0.40 -12.26 6.95
C VAL A 12 1.71 -11.52 7.23
N THR A 13 2.47 -11.97 8.21
CA THR A 13 3.75 -11.36 8.60
C THR A 13 4.79 -11.41 7.48
N SER A 14 5.00 -12.58 6.85
CA SER A 14 5.97 -12.70 5.76
C SER A 14 5.60 -11.85 4.55
N PHE A 15 4.31 -11.77 4.22
CA PHE A 15 3.82 -10.90 3.16
C PHE A 15 4.02 -9.43 3.50
N SER A 16 3.59 -8.99 4.70
CA SER A 16 3.67 -7.59 5.12
C SER A 16 5.11 -7.08 5.12
N ASN A 17 6.06 -7.87 5.64
CA ASN A 17 7.49 -7.54 5.60
C ASN A 17 7.98 -7.37 4.15
N CYS A 18 7.74 -8.36 3.30
CA CYS A 18 8.17 -8.32 1.90
C CYS A 18 7.58 -7.13 1.14
N PHE A 19 6.31 -6.82 1.38
CA PHE A 19 5.61 -5.73 0.72
C PHE A 19 6.15 -4.37 1.17
N SER A 20 6.32 -4.16 2.49
CA SER A 20 6.86 -2.93 3.08
C SER A 20 8.29 -2.66 2.61
N ASP A 21 9.14 -3.67 2.64
CA ASP A 21 10.54 -3.56 2.20
C ASP A 21 10.63 -3.27 0.68
N THR A 22 9.71 -3.84 -0.10
CA THR A 22 9.66 -3.57 -1.54
C THR A 22 9.27 -2.13 -1.81
N LEU A 23 8.25 -1.60 -1.14
CA LEU A 23 7.86 -0.20 -1.28
C LEU A 23 8.95 0.75 -0.79
N PHE A 24 9.64 0.41 0.30
CA PHE A 24 10.78 1.20 0.78
C PHE A 24 11.93 1.28 -0.24
N LYS A 25 12.20 0.19 -0.95
CA LYS A 25 13.20 0.19 -2.05
C LYS A 25 12.75 0.99 -3.28
N HIS A 26 11.47 1.32 -3.39
CA HIS A 26 10.87 2.01 -4.53
C HIS A 26 10.09 3.26 -4.10
N LEU A 27 10.67 4.08 -3.21
CA LEU A 27 10.04 5.32 -2.73
C LEU A 27 9.69 6.29 -3.85
N ASP A 28 10.42 6.29 -4.97
CA ASP A 28 10.08 7.08 -6.14
C ASP A 28 8.69 6.74 -6.70
N PHE A 29 8.25 5.49 -6.58
CA PHE A 29 6.90 5.09 -6.97
C PHE A 29 5.84 5.86 -6.16
N LEU A 30 6.04 6.01 -4.85
CA LEU A 30 5.11 6.74 -3.97
C LEU A 30 5.09 8.23 -4.30
N LYS A 31 6.26 8.82 -4.55
CA LYS A 31 6.40 10.20 -5.00
C LYS A 31 5.63 10.46 -6.29
N TYR A 32 5.81 9.60 -7.30
CA TYR A 32 5.12 9.74 -8.56
C TYR A 32 3.63 9.46 -8.44
N HIS A 33 3.23 8.51 -7.62
CA HIS A 33 1.82 8.19 -7.41
C HIS A 33 1.04 9.38 -6.86
N GLN A 34 1.61 10.13 -5.91
CA GLN A 34 1.01 11.34 -5.35
C GLN A 34 0.77 12.43 -6.41
N ILE A 35 1.74 12.62 -7.31
CA ILE A 35 1.69 13.65 -8.35
C ILE A 35 0.85 13.20 -9.55
N LEU A 36 0.91 11.91 -9.88
CA LEU A 36 0.40 11.36 -11.13
C LEU A 36 -1.12 11.51 -11.28
N ASN A 37 -1.88 11.26 -10.21
CA ASN A 37 -3.33 11.38 -10.26
C ASN A 37 -3.77 12.82 -10.55
N ALA A 38 -3.18 13.80 -9.87
CA ALA A 38 -3.53 15.21 -10.08
C ALA A 38 -3.11 15.73 -11.46
N ILE A 39 -1.93 15.32 -11.95
CA ILE A 39 -1.42 15.79 -13.24
C ILE A 39 -2.05 15.06 -14.42
N ILE A 40 -2.22 13.74 -14.32
CA ILE A 40 -2.79 12.95 -15.42
C ILE A 40 -4.26 13.31 -15.62
N GLU A 41 -5.05 13.37 -14.57
CA GLU A 41 -6.49 13.67 -14.68
C GLU A 41 -6.78 15.06 -15.27
N THR A 42 -5.88 16.03 -15.06
CA THR A 42 -6.09 17.39 -15.54
C THR A 42 -5.45 17.71 -16.91
N ASN A 43 -4.46 16.91 -17.35
CA ASN A 43 -3.64 17.25 -18.51
C ASN A 43 -3.69 16.23 -19.67
N VAL A 44 -4.44 15.17 -19.55
CA VAL A 44 -4.58 14.17 -20.62
C VAL A 44 -6.03 14.05 -21.10
N SER A 45 -6.24 13.56 -22.32
CA SER A 45 -7.58 13.28 -22.81
C SER A 45 -8.24 12.09 -22.06
N VAL A 46 -9.56 12.01 -22.14
CA VAL A 46 -10.34 10.92 -21.52
C VAL A 46 -9.87 9.55 -22.03
N GLU A 47 -9.55 9.43 -23.33
CA GLU A 47 -9.09 8.20 -23.98
C GLU A 47 -7.73 7.78 -23.39
N ARG A 48 -6.80 8.70 -23.26
CA ARG A 48 -5.48 8.47 -22.64
C ARG A 48 -5.61 8.07 -21.17
N LEU A 49 -6.50 8.73 -20.44
CA LEU A 49 -6.78 8.38 -19.06
C LEU A 49 -7.36 6.96 -18.95
N ALA A 50 -8.29 6.59 -19.83
CA ALA A 50 -8.86 5.24 -19.88
C ALA A 50 -7.79 4.17 -20.17
N GLU A 51 -6.90 4.41 -21.14
CA GLU A 51 -5.76 3.52 -21.44
C GLU A 51 -4.86 3.33 -20.21
N PHE A 52 -4.54 4.42 -19.51
CA PHE A 52 -3.73 4.37 -18.29
C PHE A 52 -4.42 3.56 -17.18
N LYS A 53 -5.71 3.81 -16.93
CA LYS A 53 -6.47 3.05 -15.91
C LYS A 53 -6.56 1.55 -16.26
N LEU A 54 -6.73 1.20 -17.53
CA LEU A 54 -6.70 -0.20 -17.99
C LEU A 54 -5.34 -0.85 -17.79
N ALA A 55 -4.26 -0.15 -18.13
CA ALA A 55 -2.89 -0.65 -17.92
C ALA A 55 -2.61 -0.88 -16.43
N SER A 56 -2.96 0.08 -15.57
CA SER A 56 -2.83 -0.02 -14.12
C SER A 56 -3.61 -1.21 -13.55
N ASN A 57 -4.86 -1.39 -13.98
CA ASN A 57 -5.70 -2.52 -13.55
C ASN A 57 -5.07 -3.87 -13.94
N ARG A 58 -4.54 -3.99 -15.17
CA ARG A 58 -3.85 -5.22 -15.63
C ARG A 58 -2.63 -5.54 -14.77
N GLN A 59 -1.86 -4.53 -14.38
CA GLN A 59 -0.66 -4.70 -13.53
C GLN A 59 -1.01 -5.10 -12.10
N GLN A 60 -2.16 -4.68 -11.57
CA GLN A 60 -2.62 -4.99 -10.21
C GLN A 60 -3.25 -6.38 -10.09
N ARG A 61 -3.79 -6.95 -11.19
CA ARG A 61 -4.47 -8.26 -11.19
C ARG A 61 -3.70 -9.39 -10.50
N PRO A 62 -2.39 -9.58 -10.74
CA PRO A 62 -1.63 -10.64 -10.07
C PRO A 62 -1.59 -10.48 -8.55
N LEU A 63 -1.50 -9.24 -8.06
CA LEU A 63 -1.51 -8.94 -6.62
C LEU A 63 -2.87 -9.26 -6.01
N PHE A 64 -3.96 -8.86 -6.67
CA PHE A 64 -5.31 -9.14 -6.19
C PHE A 64 -5.63 -10.64 -6.22
N ALA A 65 -5.24 -11.35 -7.28
CA ALA A 65 -5.39 -12.80 -7.34
C ALA A 65 -4.61 -13.50 -6.21
N PHE A 66 -3.40 -13.03 -5.91
CA PHE A 66 -2.62 -13.51 -4.79
C PHE A 66 -3.34 -13.29 -3.44
N TRP A 67 -3.88 -12.10 -3.19
CA TRP A 67 -4.60 -11.79 -1.96
C TRP A 67 -5.89 -12.61 -1.82
N GLN A 68 -6.63 -12.80 -2.91
CA GLN A 68 -7.81 -13.66 -2.94
C GLN A 68 -7.45 -15.11 -2.59
N ALA A 69 -6.38 -15.63 -3.15
CA ALA A 69 -5.95 -17.02 -2.92
C ALA A 69 -5.45 -17.25 -1.48
N HIS A 70 -4.61 -16.34 -0.96
CA HIS A 70 -3.91 -16.55 0.31
C HIS A 70 -4.63 -15.96 1.52
N PHE A 71 -5.34 -14.84 1.35
CA PHE A 71 -6.02 -14.13 2.44
C PHE A 71 -7.55 -14.18 2.34
N LYS A 72 -8.08 -14.92 1.34
CA LYS A 72 -9.53 -15.12 1.14
C LYS A 72 -10.33 -13.82 1.00
N LEU A 73 -9.71 -12.78 0.48
CA LEU A 73 -10.37 -11.51 0.20
C LEU A 73 -11.23 -11.63 -1.06
N SER A 74 -12.37 -10.96 -1.09
CA SER A 74 -13.09 -10.70 -2.34
C SER A 74 -12.28 -9.73 -3.22
N HIS A 75 -12.69 -9.56 -4.47
CA HIS A 75 -12.04 -8.60 -5.36
C HIS A 75 -12.17 -7.15 -4.84
N GLU A 76 -13.32 -6.79 -4.31
CA GLU A 76 -13.60 -5.49 -3.74
C GLU A 76 -12.75 -5.23 -2.49
N GLU A 77 -12.72 -6.17 -1.56
CA GLU A 77 -11.86 -6.08 -0.37
C GLU A 77 -10.37 -5.98 -0.70
N ALA A 78 -9.91 -6.71 -1.72
CA ALA A 78 -8.53 -6.61 -2.18
C ALA A 78 -8.22 -5.23 -2.79
N PHE A 79 -9.15 -4.67 -3.55
CA PHE A 79 -9.01 -3.33 -4.12
C PHE A 79 -8.98 -2.25 -3.03
N ASP A 80 -9.92 -2.30 -2.09
CA ASP A 80 -9.99 -1.35 -0.97
C ASP A 80 -8.74 -1.44 -0.08
N LEU A 81 -8.27 -2.64 0.18
CA LEU A 81 -7.03 -2.85 0.94
C LEU A 81 -5.82 -2.27 0.20
N TYR A 82 -5.73 -2.47 -1.12
CA TYR A 82 -4.67 -1.90 -1.93
C TYR A 82 -4.64 -0.38 -1.84
N LEU A 83 -5.77 0.29 -2.03
CA LEU A 83 -5.85 1.75 -1.90
C LEU A 83 -5.51 2.23 -0.49
N THR A 84 -6.01 1.54 0.51
CA THR A 84 -5.75 1.86 1.93
C THR A 84 -4.25 1.78 2.26
N ILE A 85 -3.58 0.72 1.82
CA ILE A 85 -2.13 0.56 2.01
C ILE A 85 -1.37 1.66 1.24
N LEU A 86 -1.75 1.91 0.00
CA LEU A 86 -1.07 2.87 -0.86
C LEU A 86 -1.16 4.31 -0.31
N TYR A 87 -2.35 4.75 0.14
CA TYR A 87 -2.52 6.06 0.76
C TYR A 87 -1.74 6.17 2.07
N HIS A 88 -1.72 5.12 2.87
CA HIS A 88 -0.91 5.12 4.09
C HIS A 88 0.60 5.16 3.79
N ALA A 89 1.06 4.42 2.78
CA ALA A 89 2.45 4.46 2.34
C ALA A 89 2.86 5.85 1.82
N VAL A 90 2.00 6.53 1.06
CA VAL A 90 2.22 7.91 0.62
C VAL A 90 2.34 8.86 1.81
N TYR A 91 1.45 8.74 2.80
CA TYR A 91 1.55 9.52 4.04
C TYR A 91 2.87 9.27 4.78
N LEU A 92 3.29 8.01 4.91
CA LEU A 92 4.57 7.68 5.54
C LEU A 92 5.77 8.22 4.73
N TYR A 93 5.67 8.18 3.39
CA TYR A 93 6.70 8.75 2.51
C TYR A 93 6.92 10.25 2.81
N ASP A 94 5.86 11.03 2.96
CA ASP A 94 5.95 12.45 3.31
C ASP A 94 6.67 12.69 4.65
N ARG A 95 6.57 11.72 5.57
CA ARG A 95 7.22 11.78 6.90
C ARG A 95 8.71 11.42 6.86
N VAL A 96 9.19 10.72 5.85
CA VAL A 96 10.61 10.35 5.70
C VAL A 96 11.33 11.19 4.66
N ALA A 97 10.61 11.76 3.70
CA ALA A 97 11.14 12.53 2.58
C ALA A 97 11.27 14.04 2.87
N TYR A 98 11.54 14.42 4.12
CA TYR A 98 11.71 15.82 4.47
C TYR A 98 12.87 16.46 3.69
N SER A 99 12.60 17.60 3.04
CA SER A 99 13.63 18.39 2.39
C SER A 99 14.60 19.00 3.41
N ASP A 100 15.83 19.26 3.00
CA ASP A 100 16.83 19.94 3.84
C ASP A 100 16.31 21.30 4.34
N LYS A 101 15.57 22.01 3.49
CA LYS A 101 14.92 23.28 3.85
C LYS A 101 13.94 23.11 5.02
N TYR A 102 13.13 22.04 4.99
CA TYR A 102 12.20 21.73 6.09
C TYR A 102 12.95 21.41 7.37
N ARG A 103 13.99 20.57 7.29
CA ARG A 103 14.85 20.21 8.45
C ARG A 103 15.47 21.44 9.09
N GLN A 104 16.03 22.36 8.28
CA GLN A 104 16.60 23.62 8.75
C GLN A 104 15.53 24.50 9.41
N ALA A 105 14.35 24.62 8.84
CA ALA A 105 13.27 25.41 9.39
C ALA A 105 12.81 24.88 10.76
N MET A 106 12.69 23.57 10.93
CA MET A 106 12.37 22.93 12.21
C MET A 106 13.45 23.19 13.26
N GLN A 107 14.71 23.09 12.86
CA GLN A 107 15.84 23.39 13.76
C GLN A 107 15.84 24.85 14.22
N LEU A 108 15.64 25.80 13.29
CA LEU A 108 15.56 27.24 13.62
C LEU A 108 14.37 27.56 14.51
N ALA A 109 13.26 26.83 14.37
CA ALA A 109 12.07 26.97 15.20
C ALA A 109 12.20 26.31 16.59
N GLY A 110 13.29 25.58 16.86
CA GLY A 110 13.46 24.80 18.08
C GLY A 110 12.50 23.62 18.18
N LEU A 111 11.97 23.14 17.06
CA LEU A 111 11.02 22.03 16.98
C LEU A 111 11.73 20.73 16.63
N HIS A 112 11.29 19.64 17.24
CA HIS A 112 11.82 18.30 16.97
C HIS A 112 11.11 17.65 15.79
N ILE A 113 11.89 17.03 14.89
CA ILE A 113 11.35 16.15 13.86
C ILE A 113 11.26 14.74 14.44
N ASN A 114 10.05 14.21 14.55
CA ASN A 114 9.86 12.83 14.95
C ASN A 114 10.15 11.91 13.74
N GLU A 115 11.33 11.33 13.72
CA GLU A 115 11.73 10.37 12.68
C GLU A 115 10.98 9.05 12.88
N ILE A 116 10.56 8.46 11.76
CA ILE A 116 9.85 7.18 11.75
C ILE A 116 10.59 6.17 10.89
N ASP A 117 10.51 4.90 11.26
CA ASP A 117 10.87 3.81 10.39
C ASP A 117 9.70 3.51 9.44
N PHE A 118 9.91 3.76 8.14
CA PHE A 118 8.88 3.56 7.11
C PHE A 118 8.44 2.10 7.03
N SER A 119 9.41 1.17 6.96
CA SER A 119 9.12 -0.26 6.79
C SER A 119 8.39 -0.82 8.01
N GLU A 120 8.84 -0.47 9.21
CA GLU A 120 8.19 -0.89 10.45
C GLU A 120 6.74 -0.42 10.54
N LYS A 121 6.50 0.88 10.27
CA LYS A 121 5.16 1.48 10.36
C LYS A 121 4.23 0.92 9.30
N LEU A 122 4.70 0.78 8.06
CA LEU A 122 3.90 0.22 6.97
C LEU A 122 3.60 -1.26 7.21
N ASN A 123 4.58 -2.04 7.67
CA ASN A 123 4.40 -3.45 8.02
C ASN A 123 3.30 -3.63 9.09
N ALA A 124 3.40 -2.91 10.19
CA ALA A 124 2.40 -2.97 11.27
C ALA A 124 0.99 -2.61 10.77
N PHE A 125 0.89 -1.60 9.88
CA PHE A 125 -0.37 -1.21 9.26
C PHE A 125 -0.98 -2.31 8.39
N ILE A 126 -0.19 -2.91 7.51
CA ILE A 126 -0.63 -4.00 6.62
C ILE A 126 -1.08 -5.21 7.44
N GLU A 127 -0.28 -5.62 8.43
CA GLU A 127 -0.64 -6.74 9.31
C GLU A 127 -1.97 -6.52 10.02
N LEU A 128 -2.18 -5.33 10.57
CA LEU A 128 -3.41 -5.00 11.28
C LEU A 128 -4.64 -5.18 10.36
N HIS A 129 -4.55 -4.67 9.12
CA HIS A 129 -5.66 -4.73 8.18
C HIS A 129 -5.93 -6.14 7.67
N LEU A 130 -4.90 -6.90 7.31
CA LEU A 130 -5.05 -8.29 6.88
C LEU A 130 -5.61 -9.19 7.99
N ARG A 131 -5.14 -9.01 9.23
CA ARG A 131 -5.65 -9.80 10.37
C ARG A 131 -7.11 -9.46 10.70
N LYS A 132 -7.51 -8.19 10.55
CA LYS A 132 -8.91 -7.75 10.74
C LYS A 132 -9.84 -8.38 9.69
N GLN A 133 -9.43 -8.37 8.43
CA GLN A 133 -10.20 -8.97 7.34
C GLN A 133 -10.40 -10.48 7.56
N ASN A 134 -9.34 -11.21 7.92
CA ASN A 134 -9.44 -12.65 8.19
C ASN A 134 -10.41 -12.98 9.34
N LYS A 135 -10.50 -12.15 10.38
CA LYS A 135 -11.46 -12.35 11.47
C LYS A 135 -12.90 -12.12 11.02
N ASN A 136 -13.16 -11.10 10.21
CA ASN A 136 -14.50 -10.81 9.69
C ASN A 136 -15.01 -11.96 8.80
N THR A 137 -14.17 -12.51 7.94
CA THR A 137 -14.51 -13.66 7.09
C THR A 137 -14.86 -14.90 7.92
N ALA A 138 -14.15 -15.17 9.01
CA ALA A 138 -14.44 -16.30 9.91
C ALA A 138 -15.80 -16.15 10.62
N HIS A 139 -16.16 -14.94 11.06
CA HIS A 139 -17.45 -14.67 11.71
C HIS A 139 -18.63 -14.78 10.73
N THR A 140 -18.48 -14.36 9.49
CA THR A 140 -19.53 -14.46 8.47
C THR A 140 -19.87 -15.91 8.11
N ILE A 141 -18.87 -16.80 8.10
CA ILE A 141 -19.07 -18.23 7.83
C ILE A 141 -19.79 -18.94 9.00
N GLN A 142 -19.51 -18.56 10.25
CA GLN A 142 -20.18 -19.14 11.42
C GLN A 142 -21.62 -18.69 11.58
N SER A 143 -22.00 -17.51 11.12
CA SER A 143 -23.37 -17.00 11.17
C SER A 143 -24.26 -17.47 10.00
N ALA A 144 -23.71 -18.14 9.01
CA ALA A 144 -24.41 -18.63 7.82
C ALA A 144 -24.86 -20.10 7.93
N HIS A 145 -24.63 -20.79 9.06
CA HIS A 145 -25.17 -22.11 9.33
C HIS A 145 -26.29 -21.99 10.39
N PRO A 146 -27.57 -22.26 9.98
CA PRO A 146 -28.69 -22.35 10.90
C PRO A 146 -28.61 -23.60 11.79
#